data_a12bf94378981e9093f1c6075a9e679e
#
_entry.id   a12bf94378981e9093f1c6075a9e679e
#
_cell.length_a   1.000
_cell.length_b   1.000
_cell.length_c   1.000
_cell.angle_alpha   90.00
_cell.angle_beta   90.00
_cell.angle_gamma   90.00
#
_symmetry.space_group_name_H-M   'P 1'
#
loop_
_entity.id
_entity.type
_entity.pdbx_description
1 polymer ?
#
loop_
_entity_poly.entity_id
_entity_poly.type
_entity_poly.pdbx_seq_one_letter_code
_entity_poly.pdbx_strand_id
1 'polypeptide(L)'
;MGCNLGELRFFLYAIVDNQFEMKEERENDSDALTQTSFVKMSVKDFMKLDNKKLESFLRRNRFPEKYTASSVKADVDNGKYKPAALGEFLGDANAALFNTSIKGLEVYRSDNGGDSWKITHDYEIPGVYNTYGYYFGEIRVDPNDENTIYALGVPFIKSTDGGKSWEIKAN
;
A
#
# COMPACT_ATOMS: atom_id res chain seq x y z
N MET A 1 -33.86 -35.63 32.23
CA MET A 1 -32.65 -34.79 32.20
C MET A 1 -32.18 -34.70 30.73
N GLY A 2 -32.59 -33.64 30.06
CA GLY A 2 -32.14 -33.39 28.68
C GLY A 2 -30.74 -32.79 28.72
N CYS A 3 -29.73 -33.51 28.23
CA CYS A 3 -28.47 -32.87 27.91
C CYS A 3 -28.72 -31.89 26.75
N ASN A 4 -28.64 -30.62 27.08
CA ASN A 4 -28.57 -29.55 26.10
C ASN A 4 -27.17 -29.66 25.47
N LEU A 5 -27.05 -30.32 24.35
CA LEU A 5 -25.86 -30.28 23.50
C LEU A 5 -25.80 -28.83 22.99
N GLY A 6 -25.08 -27.96 23.70
CA GLY A 6 -24.81 -26.62 23.22
C GLY A 6 -24.32 -26.70 21.77
N GLU A 7 -24.92 -25.92 20.89
CA GLU A 7 -24.52 -25.82 19.50
C GLU A 7 -23.02 -25.56 19.48
N LEU A 8 -22.26 -26.50 18.92
CA LEU A 8 -20.84 -26.30 18.62
C LEU A 8 -20.76 -25.18 17.58
N ARG A 9 -20.40 -24.01 18.02
CA ARG A 9 -20.16 -22.87 17.12
C ARG A 9 -18.72 -22.96 16.61
N PHE A 10 -18.58 -23.09 15.32
CA PHE A 10 -17.29 -23.06 14.67
C PHE A 10 -17.03 -21.64 14.16
N PHE A 11 -16.01 -21.01 14.73
CA PHE A 11 -15.48 -19.74 14.23
C PHE A 11 -14.37 -20.02 13.22
N LEU A 12 -14.48 -19.43 12.05
CA LEU A 12 -13.46 -19.54 11.01
C LEU A 12 -12.93 -18.18 10.65
N TYR A 13 -11.65 -18.11 10.35
CA TYR A 13 -11.01 -16.91 9.80
C TYR A 13 -10.38 -17.25 8.46
N ALA A 14 -10.46 -16.29 7.56
CA ALA A 14 -9.79 -16.32 6.27
C ALA A 14 -9.06 -14.99 6.04
N ILE A 15 -7.90 -15.08 5.39
CA ILE A 15 -7.16 -13.92 4.94
C ILE A 15 -7.14 -13.89 3.42
N VAL A 16 -7.22 -12.68 2.89
CA VAL A 16 -7.13 -12.39 1.46
C VAL A 16 -6.02 -11.36 1.25
N ASP A 17 -5.10 -11.68 0.37
CA ASP A 17 -4.13 -10.73 -0.17
C ASP A 17 -4.80 -9.99 -1.33
N ASN A 18 -5.42 -8.85 -1.01
CA ASN A 18 -6.16 -8.07 -1.99
C ASN A 18 -5.21 -7.17 -2.78
N GLN A 19 -4.87 -7.61 -3.97
CA GLN A 19 -3.99 -6.91 -4.92
C GLN A 19 -4.71 -5.79 -5.70
N PHE A 20 -5.90 -5.39 -5.27
CA PHE A 20 -6.61 -4.29 -5.91
C PHE A 20 -5.83 -2.98 -5.72
N GLU A 21 -5.40 -2.39 -6.82
CA GLU A 21 -4.71 -1.11 -6.83
C GLU A 21 -5.64 -0.02 -6.33
N MET A 22 -5.27 0.58 -5.21
CA MET A 22 -5.94 1.79 -4.76
C MET A 22 -5.48 2.93 -5.66
N LYS A 23 -6.41 3.49 -6.39
CA LYS A 23 -6.20 4.82 -6.92
C LYS A 23 -6.13 5.72 -5.70
N GLU A 24 -4.92 6.19 -5.36
CA GLU A 24 -4.83 7.35 -4.50
C GLU A 24 -5.88 8.34 -5.04
N GLU A 25 -6.82 8.75 -4.21
CA GLU A 25 -7.61 9.94 -4.51
C GLU A 25 -6.61 11.08 -4.59
N ARG A 26 -6.02 11.20 -5.76
CA ARG A 26 -5.22 12.38 -6.09
C ARG A 26 -6.24 13.49 -5.98
N GLU A 27 -6.07 14.35 -4.99
CA GLU A 27 -6.69 15.68 -5.08
C GLU A 27 -6.59 16.04 -6.55
N ASN A 28 -7.75 16.26 -7.18
CA ASN A 28 -7.86 16.54 -8.60
C ASN A 28 -7.20 17.90 -8.89
N ASP A 29 -5.90 17.97 -8.68
CA ASP A 29 -5.07 19.00 -9.23
C ASP A 29 -4.83 18.62 -10.70
N SER A 30 -5.80 19.00 -11.53
CA SER A 30 -5.74 18.81 -12.98
C SER A 30 -4.48 19.45 -13.61
N ASP A 31 -3.73 20.19 -12.82
CA ASP A 31 -2.52 20.91 -13.17
C ASP A 31 -1.22 20.28 -12.57
N ALA A 32 -1.34 19.13 -11.93
CA ALA A 32 -0.21 18.42 -11.33
C ALA A 32 0.69 17.79 -12.39
N LEU A 33 2.02 17.95 -12.20
CA LEU A 33 3.01 17.31 -13.07
C LEU A 33 2.93 15.78 -12.92
N THR A 34 2.93 15.09 -14.06
CA THR A 34 2.95 13.62 -14.18
C THR A 34 4.24 13.18 -14.88
N GLN A 35 4.58 11.89 -14.81
CA GLN A 35 5.71 11.33 -15.58
C GLN A 35 5.66 11.70 -17.07
N THR A 36 4.47 11.56 -17.67
CA THR A 36 4.26 11.82 -19.09
C THR A 36 4.43 13.29 -19.44
N SER A 37 4.31 14.20 -18.49
CA SER A 37 4.54 15.63 -18.69
C SER A 37 5.98 15.93 -19.16
N PHE A 38 6.94 15.13 -18.72
CA PHE A 38 8.36 15.37 -19.01
C PHE A 38 8.85 14.73 -20.33
N VAL A 39 8.16 13.69 -20.83
CA VAL A 39 8.62 12.88 -21.98
C VAL A 39 8.85 13.71 -23.23
N LYS A 40 7.98 14.70 -23.47
CA LYS A 40 8.06 15.58 -24.67
C LYS A 40 8.37 17.03 -24.30
N MET A 41 8.73 17.31 -23.04
CA MET A 41 8.96 18.68 -22.59
C MET A 41 10.31 19.19 -23.09
N SER A 42 10.29 20.39 -23.69
CA SER A 42 11.53 21.08 -24.05
C SER A 42 12.25 21.63 -22.79
N VAL A 43 13.56 21.79 -22.87
CA VAL A 43 14.35 22.46 -21.80
C VAL A 43 13.77 23.84 -21.48
N LYS A 44 13.40 24.61 -22.52
CA LYS A 44 12.82 25.94 -22.37
C LYS A 44 11.51 25.94 -21.57
N ASP A 45 10.64 24.94 -21.77
CA ASP A 45 9.37 24.82 -21.08
C ASP A 45 9.59 24.28 -19.66
N PHE A 46 10.54 23.38 -19.49
CA PHE A 46 10.95 22.88 -18.18
C PHE A 46 11.45 24.02 -17.26
N MET A 47 12.26 24.92 -17.79
CA MET A 47 12.77 26.06 -17.02
C MET A 47 11.67 27.01 -16.56
N LYS A 48 10.54 27.07 -17.27
CA LYS A 48 9.37 27.89 -16.91
C LYS A 48 8.46 27.24 -15.84
N LEU A 49 8.66 25.95 -15.53
CA LEU A 49 7.85 25.28 -14.51
C LEU A 49 7.91 26.01 -13.18
N ASP A 50 6.79 26.05 -12.49
CA ASP A 50 6.72 26.53 -11.11
C ASP A 50 7.54 25.61 -10.20
N ASN A 51 8.40 26.22 -9.36
CA ASN A 51 9.29 25.45 -8.49
C ASN A 51 8.51 24.66 -7.44
N LYS A 52 7.37 25.15 -6.95
CA LYS A 52 6.56 24.43 -5.97
C LYS A 52 5.93 23.19 -6.59
N LYS A 53 5.46 23.31 -7.85
CA LYS A 53 4.92 22.17 -8.60
C LYS A 53 5.99 21.11 -8.85
N LEU A 54 7.18 21.52 -9.25
CA LEU A 54 8.31 20.61 -9.47
C LEU A 54 8.75 19.95 -8.15
N GLU A 55 8.86 20.71 -7.07
CA GLU A 55 9.19 20.20 -5.74
C GLU A 55 8.16 19.18 -5.25
N SER A 56 6.86 19.48 -5.42
CA SER A 56 5.76 18.55 -5.09
C SER A 56 5.85 17.26 -5.90
N PHE A 57 6.19 17.35 -7.19
CA PHE A 57 6.42 16.19 -8.04
C PHE A 57 7.58 15.33 -7.53
N LEU A 58 8.75 15.94 -7.26
CA LEU A 58 9.94 15.22 -6.79
C LEU A 58 9.67 14.52 -5.46
N ARG A 59 9.05 15.20 -4.50
CA ARG A 59 8.72 14.66 -3.18
C ARG A 59 7.69 13.54 -3.27
N ARG A 60 6.60 13.71 -4.02
CA ARG A 60 5.55 12.71 -4.21
C ARG A 60 6.08 11.42 -4.84
N ASN A 61 7.05 11.56 -5.75
CA ASN A 61 7.67 10.43 -6.42
C ASN A 61 8.97 9.96 -5.72
N ARG A 62 9.18 10.35 -4.45
CA ARG A 62 10.27 9.87 -3.59
C ARG A 62 11.67 10.02 -4.19
N PHE A 63 11.89 11.09 -4.94
CA PHE A 63 13.25 11.43 -5.36
C PHE A 63 14.13 11.67 -4.12
N PRO A 64 15.40 11.24 -4.12
CA PRO A 64 16.33 11.54 -3.05
C PRO A 64 16.38 13.05 -2.74
N GLU A 65 16.53 13.42 -1.48
CA GLU A 65 16.50 14.83 -0.99
C GLU A 65 17.46 15.77 -1.69
N LYS A 66 18.54 15.25 -2.26
CA LYS A 66 19.49 16.02 -3.07
C LYS A 66 18.88 16.61 -4.35
N TYR A 67 17.75 16.07 -4.82
CA TYR A 67 17.04 16.57 -6.00
C TYR A 67 15.96 17.55 -5.58
N THR A 68 16.33 18.81 -5.47
CA THR A 68 15.40 19.92 -5.29
C THR A 68 15.00 20.50 -6.65
N ALA A 69 13.90 21.26 -6.72
CA ALA A 69 13.50 21.92 -7.96
C ALA A 69 14.62 22.79 -8.55
N SER A 70 15.37 23.49 -7.68
CA SER A 70 16.49 24.33 -8.10
C SER A 70 17.68 23.52 -8.63
N SER A 71 18.06 22.43 -7.94
CA SER A 71 19.19 21.59 -8.38
C SER A 71 18.89 20.87 -9.69
N VAL A 72 17.66 20.39 -9.85
CA VAL A 72 17.21 19.71 -11.06
C VAL A 72 17.16 20.66 -12.26
N LYS A 73 16.66 21.89 -12.06
CA LYS A 73 16.67 22.91 -13.12
C LYS A 73 18.09 23.28 -13.53
N ALA A 74 19.00 23.47 -12.56
CA ALA A 74 20.39 23.76 -12.84
C ALA A 74 21.07 22.62 -13.63
N ASP A 75 20.82 21.37 -13.27
CA ASP A 75 21.35 20.20 -13.96
C ASP A 75 20.83 20.09 -15.40
N VAL A 76 19.55 20.39 -15.64
CA VAL A 76 18.94 20.40 -16.98
C VAL A 76 19.49 21.57 -17.81
N ASP A 77 19.62 22.75 -17.25
CA ASP A 77 20.17 23.94 -17.93
C ASP A 77 21.63 23.73 -18.35
N ASN A 78 22.41 23.09 -17.48
CA ASN A 78 23.79 22.69 -17.76
C ASN A 78 23.92 21.49 -18.72
N GLY A 79 22.81 20.97 -19.24
CA GLY A 79 22.81 19.86 -20.18
C GLY A 79 23.21 18.51 -19.61
N LYS A 80 23.21 18.34 -18.28
CA LYS A 80 23.58 17.08 -17.61
C LYS A 80 22.60 15.96 -17.95
N TYR A 81 21.31 16.29 -18.07
CA TYR A 81 20.25 15.40 -18.55
C TYR A 81 19.08 16.23 -19.12
N LYS A 82 18.22 15.57 -19.89
CA LYS A 82 17.00 16.16 -20.45
C LYS A 82 15.85 16.05 -19.47
N PRO A 83 14.79 16.89 -19.57
CA PRO A 83 13.59 16.74 -18.75
C PRO A 83 12.98 15.34 -18.73
N ALA A 84 13.03 14.63 -19.89
CA ALA A 84 12.56 13.25 -20.02
C ALA A 84 13.18 12.29 -19.00
N ALA A 85 14.43 12.54 -18.57
CA ALA A 85 15.11 11.69 -17.58
C ALA A 85 14.37 11.64 -16.22
N LEU A 86 13.58 12.66 -15.89
CA LEU A 86 12.74 12.64 -14.67
C LEU A 86 11.57 11.67 -14.80
N GLY A 87 11.04 11.51 -16.01
CA GLY A 87 10.05 10.48 -16.30
C GLY A 87 10.67 9.08 -16.35
N GLU A 88 11.85 8.95 -16.93
CA GLU A 88 12.58 7.68 -17.05
C GLU A 88 13.07 7.17 -15.69
N PHE A 89 13.48 8.05 -14.78
CA PHE A 89 13.88 7.67 -13.42
C PHE A 89 12.77 6.92 -12.67
N LEU A 90 11.51 7.22 -12.98
CA LEU A 90 10.33 6.57 -12.41
C LEU A 90 9.85 5.39 -13.27
N GLY A 91 10.46 5.20 -14.45
CA GLY A 91 10.11 4.15 -15.40
C GLY A 91 10.71 2.78 -15.08
N ASP A 92 11.43 2.64 -13.97
CA ASP A 92 11.84 1.32 -13.48
C ASP A 92 10.59 0.53 -13.09
N ALA A 93 10.21 -0.43 -13.94
CA ALA A 93 9.04 -1.26 -13.75
C ALA A 93 9.06 -2.01 -12.40
N ASN A 94 10.25 -2.32 -11.88
CA ASN A 94 10.40 -2.93 -10.57
C ASN A 94 10.10 -1.93 -9.44
N ALA A 95 10.57 -0.69 -9.56
CA ALA A 95 10.22 0.35 -8.57
C ALA A 95 8.71 0.64 -8.55
N ALA A 96 8.04 0.59 -9.71
CA ALA A 96 6.59 0.76 -9.78
C ALA A 96 5.83 -0.36 -9.06
N LEU A 97 6.28 -1.62 -9.18
CA LEU A 97 5.69 -2.76 -8.46
C LEU A 97 5.74 -2.59 -6.92
N PHE A 98 6.82 -2.00 -6.40
CA PHE A 98 6.98 -1.76 -4.96
C PHE A 98 6.29 -0.49 -4.46
N ASN A 99 5.86 0.40 -5.35
CA ASN A 99 5.26 1.68 -5.00
C ASN A 99 3.74 1.74 -5.28
N THR A 100 3.16 0.72 -5.88
CA THR A 100 1.71 0.65 -6.10
C THR A 100 1.02 0.42 -4.77
N SER A 101 0.15 1.34 -4.38
CA SER A 101 -0.68 1.17 -3.19
C SER A 101 -1.78 0.16 -3.50
N ILE A 102 -1.80 -0.93 -2.78
CA ILE A 102 -2.83 -1.98 -2.86
C ILE A 102 -3.60 -2.05 -1.55
N LYS A 103 -4.77 -2.65 -1.57
CA LYS A 103 -5.56 -2.88 -0.35
C LYS A 103 -4.83 -3.77 0.66
N GLY A 104 -4.06 -4.75 0.18
CA GLY A 104 -3.26 -5.63 1.01
C GLY A 104 -4.09 -6.63 1.80
N LEU A 105 -3.79 -6.80 3.09
CA LEU A 105 -4.44 -7.79 3.93
C LEU A 105 -5.90 -7.42 4.23
N GLU A 106 -6.81 -8.30 3.84
CA GLU A 106 -8.20 -8.31 4.33
C GLU A 106 -8.43 -9.57 5.16
N VAL A 107 -9.08 -9.42 6.32
CA VAL A 107 -9.40 -10.51 7.23
C VAL A 107 -10.91 -10.69 7.31
N TYR A 108 -11.36 -11.90 7.10
CA TYR A 108 -12.77 -12.28 7.15
C TYR A 108 -13.01 -13.26 8.29
N ARG A 109 -14.17 -13.16 8.94
CA ARG A 109 -14.64 -14.06 9.97
C ARG A 109 -15.99 -14.67 9.59
N SER A 110 -16.14 -15.96 9.86
CA SER A 110 -17.42 -16.65 9.85
C SER A 110 -17.76 -17.12 11.27
N ASP A 111 -18.98 -16.87 11.71
CA ASP A 111 -19.51 -17.31 12.98
C ASP A 111 -20.46 -18.53 12.85
N ASN A 112 -20.61 -19.07 11.63
CA ASN A 112 -21.57 -20.13 11.29
C ASN A 112 -20.93 -21.24 10.44
N GLY A 113 -19.69 -21.60 10.71
CA GLY A 113 -19.02 -22.72 10.07
C GLY A 113 -18.66 -22.53 8.60
N GLY A 114 -18.66 -21.27 8.13
CA GLY A 114 -18.28 -20.94 6.75
C GLY A 114 -19.45 -20.59 5.83
N ASP A 115 -20.69 -20.67 6.29
CA ASP A 115 -21.88 -20.37 5.48
C ASP A 115 -21.94 -18.89 5.07
N SER A 116 -21.46 -18.00 5.93
CA SER A 116 -21.33 -16.59 5.63
C SER A 116 -20.07 -15.98 6.23
N TRP A 117 -19.55 -14.96 5.57
CA TRP A 117 -18.31 -14.30 5.93
C TRP A 117 -18.51 -12.79 6.02
N LYS A 118 -17.85 -12.16 6.98
CA LYS A 118 -17.83 -10.71 7.18
C LYS A 118 -16.40 -10.25 7.27
N ILE A 119 -16.09 -9.14 6.64
CA ILE A 119 -14.82 -8.45 6.86
C ILE A 119 -14.76 -7.96 8.31
N THR A 120 -13.61 -8.11 8.95
CA THR A 120 -13.47 -7.83 10.39
C THR A 120 -13.11 -6.37 10.68
N HIS A 121 -12.58 -5.64 9.69
CA HIS A 121 -12.11 -4.26 9.81
C HIS A 121 -12.57 -3.44 8.61
N ASP A 122 -12.71 -2.14 8.81
CA ASP A 122 -13.15 -1.14 7.82
C ASP A 122 -12.03 -0.18 7.40
N TYR A 123 -10.81 -0.45 7.81
CA TYR A 123 -9.62 0.32 7.49
C TYR A 123 -8.55 -0.58 6.86
N GLU A 124 -7.58 0.01 6.19
CA GLU A 124 -6.46 -0.71 5.60
C GLU A 124 -5.41 -1.03 6.65
N ILE A 125 -4.94 -2.28 6.65
CA ILE A 125 -3.84 -2.71 7.49
C ILE A 125 -2.54 -2.42 6.74
N PRO A 126 -1.79 -1.36 7.10
CA PRO A 126 -0.69 -0.88 6.30
C PRO A 126 0.48 -1.86 6.30
N GLY A 127 1.09 -2.00 5.15
CA GLY A 127 2.38 -2.68 5.00
C GLY A 127 2.33 -4.21 5.05
N VAL A 128 1.14 -4.82 5.14
CA VAL A 128 1.00 -6.29 5.15
C VAL A 128 0.59 -6.77 3.76
N TYR A 129 1.37 -7.71 3.21
CA TYR A 129 1.12 -8.34 1.89
C TYR A 129 1.26 -7.43 0.67
N ASN A 130 2.16 -6.46 0.71
CA ASN A 130 2.41 -5.59 -0.44
C ASN A 130 3.06 -6.32 -1.62
N THR A 131 4.02 -7.24 -1.34
CA THR A 131 4.82 -7.86 -2.41
C THR A 131 5.03 -9.36 -2.26
N TYR A 132 5.04 -9.88 -1.04
CA TYR A 132 5.38 -11.27 -0.74
C TYR A 132 4.27 -12.01 0.01
N GLY A 133 3.04 -11.51 0.02
CA GLY A 133 1.92 -12.09 0.74
C GLY A 133 1.65 -13.56 0.38
N TYR A 134 1.83 -13.91 -0.87
CA TYR A 134 1.69 -15.29 -1.34
C TYR A 134 2.73 -16.28 -0.76
N TYR A 135 3.86 -15.79 -0.22
CA TYR A 135 4.85 -16.64 0.46
C TYR A 135 4.61 -16.76 1.96
N PHE A 136 4.10 -15.72 2.60
CA PHE A 136 4.08 -15.60 4.06
C PHE A 136 2.67 -15.44 4.63
N GLY A 137 1.65 -15.44 3.76
CA GLY A 137 0.26 -15.25 4.16
C GLY A 137 -0.27 -16.43 4.96
N GLU A 138 -0.22 -16.35 6.27
CA GLU A 138 -0.73 -17.36 7.17
C GLU A 138 -1.52 -16.73 8.32
N ILE A 139 -2.64 -17.35 8.71
CA ILE A 139 -3.42 -16.93 9.87
C ILE A 139 -3.44 -18.04 10.92
N ARG A 140 -3.36 -17.67 12.18
CA ARG A 140 -3.48 -18.55 13.33
C ARG A 140 -4.47 -17.96 14.33
N VAL A 141 -5.32 -18.82 14.87
CA VAL A 141 -6.24 -18.47 15.95
C VAL A 141 -5.71 -19.07 17.24
N ASP A 142 -5.78 -18.33 18.34
CA ASP A 142 -5.42 -18.86 19.66
C ASP A 142 -6.41 -19.96 20.03
N PRO A 143 -5.94 -21.16 20.44
CA PRO A 143 -6.82 -22.28 20.76
C PRO A 143 -7.71 -22.05 22.01
N ASN A 144 -7.39 -21.04 22.83
CA ASN A 144 -8.12 -20.71 24.04
C ASN A 144 -8.98 -19.44 23.93
N ASP A 145 -8.83 -18.68 22.84
CA ASP A 145 -9.54 -17.42 22.62
C ASP A 145 -9.78 -17.17 21.13
N GLU A 146 -11.00 -17.37 20.69
CA GLU A 146 -11.40 -17.19 19.30
C GLU A 146 -11.26 -15.75 18.77
N ASN A 147 -11.07 -14.76 19.64
CA ASN A 147 -10.87 -13.38 19.26
C ASN A 147 -9.38 -13.00 19.17
N THR A 148 -8.49 -13.85 19.69
CA THR A 148 -7.05 -13.66 19.55
C THR A 148 -6.57 -14.38 18.29
N ILE A 149 -6.10 -13.59 17.31
CA ILE A 149 -5.63 -14.05 16.01
C ILE A 149 -4.29 -13.42 15.65
N TYR A 150 -3.53 -14.16 14.89
CA TYR A 150 -2.21 -13.78 14.42
C TYR A 150 -2.18 -13.87 12.89
N ALA A 151 -1.74 -12.84 12.22
CA ALA A 151 -1.44 -12.88 10.80
C ALA A 151 0.08 -12.81 10.61
N LEU A 152 0.60 -13.83 9.92
CA LEU A 152 2.01 -13.98 9.66
C LEU A 152 2.29 -13.44 8.26
N GLY A 153 3.18 -12.49 8.22
CA GLY A 153 3.65 -11.83 7.02
C GLY A 153 4.88 -11.02 7.38
N VAL A 154 5.18 -10.04 6.59
CA VAL A 154 6.14 -8.99 6.92
C VAL A 154 5.36 -7.68 6.88
N PRO A 155 5.03 -7.12 8.05
CA PRO A 155 5.29 -7.51 9.44
C PRO A 155 4.39 -8.65 9.99
N PHE A 156 4.76 -9.21 11.16
CA PHE A 156 3.93 -10.09 11.97
C PHE A 156 2.97 -9.25 12.84
N ILE A 157 1.68 -9.52 12.76
CA ILE A 157 0.65 -8.75 13.46
C ILE A 157 -0.25 -9.63 14.31
N LYS A 158 -0.83 -9.03 15.36
CA LYS A 158 -1.76 -9.68 16.29
C LYS A 158 -3.02 -8.82 16.46
N SER A 159 -4.16 -9.49 16.53
CA SER A 159 -5.42 -8.92 17.03
C SER A 159 -5.87 -9.67 18.27
N THR A 160 -6.57 -8.98 19.19
CA THR A 160 -7.21 -9.55 20.38
C THR A 160 -8.71 -9.26 20.44
N ASP A 161 -9.27 -8.75 19.37
CA ASP A 161 -10.68 -8.31 19.29
C ASP A 161 -11.42 -8.87 18.06
N GLY A 162 -10.97 -10.05 17.58
CA GLY A 162 -11.57 -10.74 16.45
C GLY A 162 -11.24 -10.10 15.11
N GLY A 163 -10.10 -9.42 14.99
CA GLY A 163 -9.63 -8.83 13.75
C GLY A 163 -10.06 -7.38 13.53
N LYS A 164 -10.70 -6.74 14.52
CA LYS A 164 -11.15 -5.35 14.40
C LYS A 164 -10.01 -4.35 14.51
N SER A 165 -9.01 -4.66 15.34
CA SER A 165 -7.78 -3.87 15.43
C SER A 165 -6.54 -4.77 15.42
N TRP A 166 -5.41 -4.23 14.96
CA TRP A 166 -4.18 -4.97 14.76
C TRP A 166 -2.97 -4.23 15.31
N GLU A 167 -2.09 -4.97 15.96
CA GLU A 167 -0.81 -4.49 16.47
C GLU A 167 0.35 -5.18 15.76
N ILE A 168 1.36 -4.42 15.36
CA ILE A 168 2.63 -4.97 14.85
C ILE A 168 3.41 -5.54 16.05
N LYS A 169 3.82 -6.80 15.96
CA LYS A 169 4.59 -7.49 17.00
C LYS A 169 6.06 -7.71 16.61
N ALA A 170 6.31 -7.86 15.32
CA ALA A 170 7.67 -7.97 14.77
C ALA A 170 7.70 -7.52 13.30
N ASN A 171 8.85 -7.01 12.87
CA ASN A 171 9.20 -6.69 11.48
C ASN A 171 10.28 -7.64 10.98
#